data_07491a0a285a7a10ff3f72a222ff0941
#
_entry.id   07491a0a285a7a10ff3f72a222ff0941
#
_cell.length_a   1.000
_cell.length_b   1.000
_cell.length_c   1.000
_cell.angle_alpha   90.00
_cell.angle_beta   90.00
_cell.angle_gamma   90.00
#
_symmetry.space_group_name_H-M   'P 1'
#
loop_
_entity.id
_entity.type
_entity.pdbx_description
1 polymer ?
#
loop_
_entity_poly.entity_id
_entity_poly.type
_entity_poly.pdbx_seq_one_letter_code
_entity_poly.pdbx_strand_id
1 'polypeptide(L)'
;MDINYELYKVFYHVASTLSFSEASKQLFISQSAVSQSIKTLERKLDQVLFIRSTKKVQLTPEGEILLCHIEPAMHLIQRGESQLLDAASTGGQIRIGDSNSTHLMDVWLTTLMWAFGNAS
;
A
#
# COMPACT_ATOMS: atom_id res chain seq x y z
N MET A 1 -6.61 -13.38 10.70
CA MET A 1 -5.51 -12.47 11.00
C MET A 1 -6.03 -11.05 10.91
N ASP A 2 -5.91 -10.30 11.98
CA ASP A 2 -6.59 -9.02 12.11
C ASP A 2 -5.62 -7.86 11.92
N ILE A 3 -5.24 -7.64 10.67
CA ILE A 3 -4.30 -6.57 10.30
C ILE A 3 -5.07 -5.54 9.49
N ASN A 4 -5.10 -4.30 9.96
CA ASN A 4 -5.85 -3.26 9.27
C ASN A 4 -4.99 -2.56 8.19
N TYR A 5 -5.69 -1.88 7.29
CA TYR A 5 -5.09 -1.16 6.17
C TYR A 5 -4.05 -0.12 6.62
N GLU A 6 -4.27 0.55 7.75
CA GLU A 6 -3.35 1.60 8.22
C GLU A 6 -1.95 1.06 8.47
N LEU A 7 -1.82 -0.16 8.98
CA LEU A 7 -0.51 -0.77 9.19
C LEU A 7 0.22 -1.00 7.87
N TYR A 8 -0.49 -1.44 6.85
CA TYR A 8 0.10 -1.64 5.52
C TYR A 8 0.46 -0.32 4.86
N LYS A 9 -0.33 0.71 5.07
CA LYS A 9 -0.06 2.05 4.57
C LYS A 9 1.22 2.61 5.18
N VAL A 10 1.39 2.48 6.49
CA VAL A 10 2.62 2.89 7.18
C VAL A 10 3.81 2.11 6.65
N PHE A 11 3.66 0.80 6.51
CA PHE A 11 4.72 -0.05 5.95
C PHE A 11 5.13 0.43 4.55
N TYR A 12 4.16 0.71 3.69
CA TYR A 12 4.42 1.18 2.33
C TYR A 12 5.26 2.47 2.33
N HIS A 13 4.90 3.43 3.16
CA HIS A 13 5.62 4.70 3.22
C HIS A 13 7.05 4.54 3.76
N VAL A 14 7.24 3.70 4.77
CA VAL A 14 8.59 3.43 5.27
C VAL A 14 9.42 2.68 4.23
N ALA A 15 8.83 1.68 3.58
CA ALA A 15 9.53 0.89 2.56
C ALA A 15 9.92 1.74 1.35
N SER A 16 9.05 2.66 0.94
CA SER A 16 9.28 3.52 -0.21
C SER A 16 10.35 4.57 0.03
N THR A 17 10.44 5.09 1.25
CA THR A 17 11.38 6.16 1.61
C THR A 17 12.64 5.64 2.28
N LEU A 18 12.56 4.45 2.87
CA LEU A 18 13.58 3.87 3.74
C LEU A 18 13.98 4.84 4.85
N SER A 19 13.00 5.57 5.36
CA SER A 19 13.18 6.59 6.39
C SER A 19 11.93 6.71 7.24
N PHE A 20 12.07 6.49 8.53
CA PHE A 20 10.95 6.67 9.48
C PHE A 20 10.55 8.13 9.57
N SER A 21 11.54 9.03 9.49
CA SER A 21 11.30 10.47 9.51
C SER A 21 10.49 10.92 8.30
N GLU A 22 10.90 10.51 7.11
CA GLU A 22 10.17 10.88 5.88
C GLU A 22 8.76 10.28 5.87
N ALA A 23 8.62 9.04 6.29
CA ALA A 23 7.32 8.39 6.36
C ALA A 23 6.38 9.15 7.31
N SER A 24 6.90 9.58 8.45
CA SER A 24 6.10 10.35 9.42
C SER A 24 5.61 11.67 8.83
N LYS A 25 6.45 12.34 8.06
CA LYS A 25 6.07 13.58 7.37
C LYS A 25 4.99 13.33 6.32
N GLN A 26 5.14 12.28 5.51
CA GLN A 26 4.16 11.95 4.47
C GLN A 26 2.81 11.55 5.06
N LEU A 27 2.82 10.91 6.22
CA LEU A 27 1.62 10.40 6.85
C LEU A 27 1.00 11.37 7.86
N PHE A 28 1.67 12.47 8.15
CA PHE A 28 1.23 13.47 9.13
C PHE A 28 1.03 12.86 10.53
N ILE A 29 1.92 11.97 10.92
CA ILE A 29 1.93 11.36 12.25
C ILE A 29 3.33 11.45 12.84
N SER A 30 3.47 11.16 14.13
CA SER A 30 4.77 11.21 14.79
C SER A 30 5.66 10.05 14.35
N GLN A 31 6.95 10.24 14.46
CA GLN A 31 7.93 9.20 14.16
C GLN A 31 7.76 7.98 15.08
N SER A 32 7.43 8.22 16.35
CA SER A 32 7.17 7.14 17.29
C SER A 32 5.92 6.34 16.91
N ALA A 33 4.89 7.01 16.35
CA ALA A 33 3.70 6.33 15.87
C ALA A 33 4.02 5.43 14.67
N VAL A 34 4.85 5.92 13.75
CA VAL A 34 5.33 5.11 12.61
C VAL A 34 6.06 3.87 13.13
N SER A 35 6.98 4.06 14.05
CA SER A 35 7.78 3.00 14.64
C SER A 35 6.90 1.94 15.32
N GLN A 36 5.90 2.40 16.06
CA GLN A 36 4.96 1.53 16.76
C GLN A 36 4.10 0.72 15.80
N SER A 37 3.64 1.36 14.72
CA SER A 37 2.85 0.67 13.69
C SER A 37 3.65 -0.43 13.02
N ILE A 38 4.92 -0.17 12.70
CA ILE A 38 5.79 -1.18 12.09
C ILE A 38 6.01 -2.36 13.05
N LYS A 39 6.27 -2.07 14.32
CA LYS A 39 6.44 -3.14 15.32
C LYS A 39 5.18 -3.97 15.48
N THR A 40 4.03 -3.32 15.46
CA THR A 40 2.74 -4.02 15.53
C THR A 40 2.53 -4.93 14.34
N LEU A 41 2.84 -4.44 13.14
CA LEU A 41 2.72 -5.24 11.92
C LEU A 41 3.68 -6.44 11.95
N GLU A 42 4.94 -6.20 12.32
CA GLU A 42 5.94 -7.27 12.45
C GLU A 42 5.49 -8.34 13.44
N ARG A 43 4.93 -7.93 14.57
CA ARG A 43 4.43 -8.85 15.58
C ARG A 43 3.25 -9.67 15.06
N LYS A 44 2.30 -9.03 14.38
CA LYS A 44 1.12 -9.71 13.84
C LYS A 44 1.47 -10.70 12.74
N LEU A 45 2.47 -10.39 11.93
CA LEU A 45 2.93 -11.27 10.86
C LEU A 45 3.99 -12.27 11.35
N ASP A 46 4.51 -12.07 12.55
CA ASP A 46 5.60 -12.85 13.12
C ASP A 46 6.82 -12.84 12.19
N GLN A 47 7.15 -11.67 11.66
CA GLN A 47 8.26 -11.48 10.74
C GLN A 47 8.94 -10.14 11.01
N VAL A 48 10.26 -10.09 10.84
CA VAL A 48 11.00 -8.84 10.84
C VAL A 48 11.00 -8.29 9.41
N LEU A 49 10.51 -7.07 9.24
CA LEU A 49 10.35 -6.47 7.92
C LEU A 49 11.45 -5.46 7.60
N PHE A 50 12.03 -4.85 8.63
CA PHE A 50 13.08 -3.85 8.47
C PHE A 50 14.27 -4.14 9.38
N ILE A 51 15.46 -3.89 8.86
CA ILE A 51 16.69 -3.86 9.64
C ILE A 51 17.02 -2.39 9.88
N ARG A 52 17.13 -2.03 11.15
CA ARG A 52 17.47 -0.67 11.57
C ARG A 52 18.89 -0.63 12.09
N SER A 53 19.75 0.14 11.43
CA SER A 53 21.05 0.51 11.99
C SER A 53 21.03 2.00 12.30
N THR A 54 22.05 2.48 12.99
CA THR A 54 22.15 3.90 13.36
C THR A 54 22.22 4.83 12.15
N LYS A 55 22.53 4.30 10.97
CA LYS A 55 22.72 5.09 9.76
C LYS A 55 21.78 4.73 8.61
N LYS A 56 21.05 3.61 8.72
CA LYS A 56 20.36 3.09 7.54
C LYS A 56 19.20 2.20 7.93
N VAL A 57 18.11 2.34 7.17
CA VAL A 57 16.96 1.44 7.23
C VAL A 57 16.97 0.60 5.96
N GLN A 58 16.84 -0.70 6.11
CA GLN A 58 16.81 -1.63 4.98
C GLN A 58 15.65 -2.60 5.14
N LEU A 59 15.12 -3.04 4.01
CA LEU A 59 14.14 -4.12 4.02
C LEU A 59 14.84 -5.46 4.23
N THR A 60 14.22 -6.31 5.05
CA THR A 60 14.59 -7.73 5.09
C THR A 60 14.07 -8.43 3.84
N PRO A 61 14.51 -9.66 3.53
CA PRO A 61 13.90 -10.44 2.44
C PRO A 61 12.38 -10.58 2.61
N GLU A 62 11.90 -10.76 3.85
CA GLU A 62 10.47 -10.82 4.16
C GLU A 62 9.77 -9.49 3.89
N GLY A 63 10.44 -8.38 4.21
CA GLY A 63 9.95 -7.04 3.90
C GLY A 63 9.84 -6.81 2.41
N GLU A 64 10.79 -7.29 1.63
CA GLU A 64 10.76 -7.19 0.18
C GLU A 64 9.61 -7.99 -0.42
N ILE A 65 9.36 -9.19 0.11
CA ILE A 65 8.23 -10.01 -0.31
C ILE A 65 6.92 -9.26 -0.07
N LEU A 66 6.76 -8.70 1.12
CA LEU A 66 5.55 -7.96 1.44
C LEU A 66 5.39 -6.72 0.56
N LEU A 67 6.46 -5.96 0.34
CA LEU A 67 6.43 -4.77 -0.50
C LEU A 67 6.04 -5.12 -1.94
N CYS A 68 6.50 -6.24 -2.45
CA CYS A 68 6.18 -6.71 -3.79
C CYS A 68 4.66 -6.82 -4.00
N HIS A 69 3.91 -7.11 -2.95
CA HIS A 69 2.45 -7.20 -3.00
C HIS A 69 1.77 -5.90 -2.59
N ILE A 70 2.31 -5.22 -1.59
CA ILE A 70 1.69 -3.99 -1.05
C ILE A 70 1.84 -2.82 -2.04
N GLU A 71 2.95 -2.70 -2.72
CA GLU A 71 3.19 -1.59 -3.65
C GLU A 71 2.15 -1.51 -4.76
N PRO A 72 1.90 -2.60 -5.52
CA PRO A 72 0.83 -2.54 -6.52
C PRO A 72 -0.54 -2.33 -5.92
N ALA A 73 -0.81 -2.89 -4.74
CA ALA A 73 -2.09 -2.71 -4.06
C ALA A 73 -2.32 -1.25 -3.69
N MET A 74 -1.28 -0.57 -3.17
CA MET A 74 -1.37 0.86 -2.83
C MET A 74 -1.58 1.71 -4.08
N HIS A 75 -0.90 1.39 -5.18
CA HIS A 75 -1.06 2.10 -6.44
C HIS A 75 -2.48 1.96 -6.98
N LEU A 76 -3.08 0.77 -6.86
CA LEU A 76 -4.46 0.54 -7.28
C LEU A 76 -5.45 1.37 -6.45
N ILE A 77 -5.25 1.41 -5.14
CA ILE A 77 -6.09 2.22 -4.26
C ILE A 77 -5.97 3.71 -4.63
N GLN A 78 -4.75 4.21 -4.80
CA GLN A 78 -4.48 5.60 -5.15
C GLN A 78 -5.08 5.95 -6.51
N ARG A 79 -4.99 5.03 -7.46
CA ARG A 79 -5.58 5.22 -8.78
C ARG A 79 -7.09 5.35 -8.71
N GLY A 80 -7.73 4.48 -7.91
CA GLY A 80 -9.18 4.56 -7.70
C GLY A 80 -9.60 5.89 -7.08
N GLU A 81 -8.87 6.32 -6.06
CA GLU A 81 -9.11 7.61 -5.41
C GLU A 81 -8.96 8.77 -6.41
N SER A 82 -7.89 8.76 -7.22
CA SER A 82 -7.63 9.80 -8.21
C SER A 82 -8.74 9.86 -9.25
N GLN A 83 -9.22 8.73 -9.72
CA GLN A 83 -10.31 8.67 -10.71
C GLN A 83 -11.59 9.25 -10.14
N LEU A 84 -11.90 8.97 -8.89
CA LEU A 84 -13.09 9.53 -8.24
C LEU A 84 -12.96 11.04 -8.04
N LEU A 85 -11.79 11.51 -7.65
CA LEU A 85 -11.53 12.94 -7.47
C LEU A 85 -11.59 13.68 -8.82
N ASP A 86 -11.05 13.10 -9.88
CA ASP A 86 -11.11 13.68 -11.23
C ASP A 86 -12.56 13.73 -11.73
N ALA A 87 -13.34 12.67 -11.51
CA ALA A 87 -14.74 12.63 -11.86
C ALA A 87 -15.52 13.73 -11.12
N ALA A 88 -15.23 13.92 -9.83
CA ALA A 88 -15.86 14.96 -9.02
C ALA A 88 -15.49 16.37 -9.53
N SER A 89 -14.23 16.58 -9.92
CA SER A 89 -13.76 17.88 -10.41
C SER A 89 -14.30 18.22 -11.81
N THR A 90 -14.67 17.22 -12.61
CA THR A 90 -15.26 17.42 -13.92
C THR A 90 -16.80 17.43 -13.92
N GLY A 91 -17.42 17.68 -12.75
CA GLY A 91 -18.85 17.80 -12.63
C GLY A 91 -19.57 16.51 -12.30
N GLY A 92 -18.86 15.51 -11.84
CA GLY A 92 -19.43 14.28 -11.28
C GLY A 92 -20.01 13.31 -12.29
N GLN A 93 -19.74 13.49 -13.57
CA GLN A 93 -20.25 12.56 -14.57
C GLN A 93 -19.27 11.43 -14.80
N ILE A 94 -19.58 10.31 -14.18
CA ILE A 94 -18.91 9.05 -14.51
C ILE A 94 -19.62 8.50 -15.74
N ARG A 95 -18.95 8.50 -16.87
CA ARG A 95 -19.51 7.93 -18.09
C ARG A 95 -19.36 6.42 -18.03
N ILE A 96 -20.43 5.78 -17.67
CA ILE A 96 -20.52 4.34 -17.69
C ILE A 96 -20.74 3.92 -19.14
N GLY A 97 -19.89 3.03 -19.64
CA GLY A 97 -19.99 2.55 -21.02
C GLY A 97 -18.87 3.04 -21.92
N ASP A 98 -17.97 3.85 -21.43
CA ASP A 98 -16.75 4.23 -22.13
C ASP A 98 -15.73 3.11 -22.16
N SER A 99 -14.73 3.24 -23.03
CA SER A 99 -13.57 2.35 -23.04
C SER A 99 -12.88 2.28 -21.68
N ASN A 100 -13.01 3.33 -20.87
CA ASN A 100 -12.44 3.38 -19.53
C ASN A 100 -13.11 2.41 -18.57
N SER A 101 -14.42 2.21 -18.65
CA SER A 101 -15.10 1.27 -17.76
C SER A 101 -14.75 -0.17 -18.13
N THR A 102 -14.57 -0.47 -19.39
CA THR A 102 -14.10 -1.77 -19.87
C THR A 102 -12.69 -2.05 -19.36
N HIS A 103 -11.82 -1.05 -19.44
CA HIS A 103 -10.45 -1.18 -18.96
C HIS A 103 -10.39 -1.42 -17.45
N LEU A 104 -11.23 -0.73 -16.67
CA LEU A 104 -11.31 -0.94 -15.23
C LEU A 104 -11.76 -2.34 -14.86
N MET A 105 -12.73 -2.88 -15.59
CA MET A 105 -13.18 -4.26 -15.38
C MET A 105 -12.08 -5.26 -15.70
N ASP A 106 -11.31 -5.01 -16.75
CA ASP A 106 -10.18 -5.88 -17.11
C ASP A 106 -9.10 -5.89 -16.02
N VAL A 107 -8.79 -4.73 -15.47
CA VAL A 107 -7.82 -4.62 -14.37
C VAL A 107 -8.34 -5.35 -13.14
N TRP A 108 -9.62 -5.18 -12.82
CA TRP A 108 -10.24 -5.85 -11.68
C TRP A 108 -10.24 -7.35 -11.83
N LEU A 109 -10.61 -7.86 -13.02
CA LEU A 109 -10.60 -9.29 -13.33
C LEU A 109 -9.20 -9.87 -13.26
N THR A 110 -8.21 -9.14 -13.81
CA THR A 110 -6.81 -9.56 -13.76
C THR A 110 -6.32 -9.66 -12.32
N THR A 111 -6.66 -8.70 -11.49
CA THR A 111 -6.30 -8.70 -10.07
C THR A 111 -6.94 -9.88 -9.34
N LEU A 112 -8.22 -10.15 -9.60
CA LEU A 112 -8.92 -11.28 -9.03
C LEU A 112 -8.32 -12.61 -9.46
N MET A 113 -8.04 -12.77 -10.74
CA MET A 113 -7.44 -13.99 -11.28
C MET A 113 -6.06 -14.22 -10.67
N TRP A 114 -5.28 -13.16 -10.51
CA TRP A 114 -3.99 -13.26 -9.87
C TRP A 114 -4.12 -13.72 -8.42
N ALA A 115 -5.06 -13.14 -7.67
CA ALA A 115 -5.29 -13.50 -6.26
C ALA A 115 -5.72 -14.96 -6.13
N PHE A 116 -6.63 -15.42 -6.99
CA PHE A 116 -7.10 -16.82 -6.98
C PHE A 116 -6.04 -17.78 -7.49
N GLY A 117 -5.26 -17.37 -8.48
CA GLY A 117 -4.17 -18.19 -9.00
C GLY A 117 -3.08 -18.46 -7.98
N ASN A 118 -2.83 -17.50 -7.10
CA ASN A 118 -1.80 -17.64 -6.06
C ASN A 118 -2.31 -18.34 -4.80
N ALA A 119 -3.61 -18.51 -4.66
CA ALA A 119 -4.22 -19.16 -3.50
C ALA A 119 -4.29 -20.68 -3.64
N SER A 120 -4.04 -21.19 -4.82
CA SER A 120 -4.11 -22.64 -5.11
C SER A 120 -2.79 -23.37 -4.89
#